data_60abc57184ebd82c968ec699e1bb85b8
#
_entry.id   60abc57184ebd82c968ec699e1bb85b8
#
_cell.length_a   1.000
_cell.length_b   1.000
_cell.length_c   1.000
_cell.angle_alpha   90.00
_cell.angle_beta   90.00
_cell.angle_gamma   90.00
#
_symmetry.space_group_name_H-M   'P 1'
#
loop_
_entity.id
_entity.type
_entity.pdbx_description
1 polymer ?
#
loop_
_entity_poly.entity_id
_entity_poly.type
_entity_poly.pdbx_seq_one_letter_code
_entity_poly.pdbx_strand_id
1 'polypeptide(L)'
;MPSNIPIKRLALIVEDEETNRLILKALLKKQGYEVLEAVNGIEAVATFDEHEPDIIFMDVMMPEMDGYEATRRIKQAAGDHFVPIIFLTAMSDEKALARCVEVGGDDFLAKPYSFTVLSAKVKAMERIRALHQATRMLYSRMQRDEEIAEQVFSGAVVAGNVALDQIRSLLKPANVFSGDLLLTAFAPSHDLHVLLGDFTGHGLAAALGALPTSEVFRSMTAKGFAPQQILYAINNKLHDLLPTGMFLAAQFVKVDFHLDHIMIISCGMPDCFVIDGRQRTIKQQIASRSLPLGIAPDINFKEEIHYVPIEEGDRVILATDGVTEARNPNGDYFGRDRLVASITDGEACDYLIDNLARKLEDFCLGAAQDDDISAVEVPLVPALLPGWEKIKRAAPADDAHPESLLMRGHDDCVEFHLTLHGNQLRHADPVPILINYIQETAGLHEHRRPLFTILTELYVNALDHGILHLDSGIKQGDDGFTRYFQQREQRLRALSQGQIRIGLRIHTLEDGGYMVIQIEDSGRGFDYTELEHREPDGSMFSGRGIMLVKSLCKQLHYIKPGNKAEAVYTWDNEEV
;
A
#
# COMPACT_ATOMS: atom_id res chain seq x y z
N MET A 1 -5.19 28.78 -35.00
CA MET A 1 -3.99 28.90 -35.87
C MET A 1 -2.90 29.52 -35.03
N PRO A 2 -1.80 28.85 -34.73
CA PRO A 2 -0.73 29.49 -33.99
C PRO A 2 -0.04 30.49 -34.90
N SER A 3 0.16 31.68 -34.38
CA SER A 3 0.88 32.79 -35.02
C SER A 3 2.29 32.34 -35.38
N ASN A 4 2.60 32.37 -36.66
CA ASN A 4 3.92 32.08 -37.24
C ASN A 4 4.85 33.26 -36.93
N ILE A 5 5.33 33.39 -35.71
CA ILE A 5 6.45 34.29 -35.38
C ILE A 5 7.69 33.58 -35.91
N PRO A 6 8.46 34.16 -36.83
CA PRO A 6 9.69 33.55 -37.30
C PRO A 6 10.64 33.41 -36.12
N ILE A 7 10.95 32.17 -35.75
CA ILE A 7 11.95 31.86 -34.71
C ILE A 7 13.26 32.42 -35.27
N LYS A 8 13.79 33.47 -34.64
CA LYS A 8 15.11 34.03 -34.96
C LYS A 8 16.14 32.94 -34.66
N ARG A 9 16.84 32.49 -35.67
CA ARG A 9 17.93 31.50 -35.55
C ARG A 9 19.21 32.25 -35.26
N LEU A 10 19.91 31.91 -34.21
CA LEU A 10 21.10 32.61 -33.72
C LEU A 10 22.34 31.73 -33.93
N ALA A 11 23.33 32.25 -34.65
CA ALA A 11 24.62 31.59 -34.85
C ALA A 11 25.74 32.40 -34.18
N LEU A 12 26.62 31.73 -33.45
CA LEU A 12 27.84 32.34 -32.93
C LEU A 12 29.04 31.96 -33.83
N ILE A 13 29.75 32.94 -34.31
CA ILE A 13 31.04 32.77 -35.04
C ILE A 13 32.16 33.16 -34.08
N VAL A 14 33.08 32.25 -33.88
CA VAL A 14 34.31 32.47 -33.10
C VAL A 14 35.52 32.30 -34.00
N GLU A 15 36.12 33.41 -34.38
CA GLU A 15 37.20 33.47 -35.35
C GLU A 15 38.01 34.72 -35.09
N ASP A 16 39.32 34.66 -34.96
CA ASP A 16 40.16 35.80 -34.66
C ASP A 16 40.46 36.68 -35.91
N GLU A 17 40.49 36.05 -37.09
CA GLU A 17 40.72 36.77 -38.35
C GLU A 17 39.45 37.44 -38.88
N GLU A 18 39.44 38.78 -38.96
CA GLU A 18 38.30 39.59 -39.38
C GLU A 18 37.77 39.19 -40.76
N THR A 19 38.67 38.91 -41.76
CA THR A 19 38.28 38.53 -43.11
C THR A 19 37.46 37.24 -43.13
N ASN A 20 37.93 36.21 -42.41
CA ASN A 20 37.24 34.94 -42.30
C ASN A 20 35.89 35.08 -41.60
N ARG A 21 35.82 35.88 -40.52
CA ARG A 21 34.64 36.17 -39.77
C ARG A 21 33.57 36.87 -40.61
N LEU A 22 33.95 37.87 -41.42
CA LEU A 22 33.07 38.57 -42.35
C LEU A 22 32.50 37.65 -43.44
N ILE A 23 33.33 36.78 -44.05
CA ILE A 23 32.90 35.80 -45.05
C ILE A 23 31.84 34.86 -44.44
N LEU A 24 32.14 34.26 -43.29
CA LEU A 24 31.24 33.31 -42.65
C LEU A 24 29.93 33.97 -42.23
N LYS A 25 29.99 35.20 -41.69
CA LYS A 25 28.82 36.02 -41.35
C LYS A 25 27.92 36.26 -42.56
N ALA A 26 28.48 36.60 -43.72
CA ALA A 26 27.72 36.82 -44.96
C ALA A 26 27.04 35.51 -45.41
N LEU A 27 27.73 34.37 -45.32
CA LEU A 27 27.19 33.05 -45.67
C LEU A 27 26.06 32.61 -44.76
N LEU A 28 26.16 32.82 -43.44
CA LEU A 28 25.12 32.46 -42.44
C LEU A 28 23.92 33.39 -42.53
N LYS A 29 24.11 34.68 -42.73
CA LYS A 29 23.02 35.62 -43.00
C LYS A 29 22.19 35.22 -44.21
N LYS A 30 22.84 34.73 -45.29
CA LYS A 30 22.16 34.22 -46.48
C LYS A 30 21.29 32.97 -46.17
N GLN A 31 21.59 32.25 -45.11
CA GLN A 31 20.79 31.11 -44.61
C GLN A 31 19.72 31.51 -43.58
N GLY A 32 19.59 32.80 -43.24
CA GLY A 32 18.56 33.31 -42.35
C GLY A 32 18.95 33.34 -40.88
N TYR A 33 20.25 33.23 -40.58
CA TYR A 33 20.72 33.36 -39.18
C TYR A 33 20.99 34.82 -38.80
N GLU A 34 20.64 35.20 -37.61
CA GLU A 34 21.31 36.31 -36.91
C GLU A 34 22.65 35.82 -36.39
N VAL A 35 23.67 36.68 -36.49
CA VAL A 35 25.03 36.25 -36.20
C VAL A 35 25.63 37.08 -35.09
N LEU A 36 26.04 36.39 -34.02
CA LEU A 36 26.91 36.88 -32.96
C LEU A 36 28.37 36.60 -33.34
N GLU A 37 29.27 37.42 -32.88
CA GLU A 37 30.70 37.33 -33.19
C GLU A 37 31.52 37.36 -31.92
N ALA A 38 32.54 36.53 -31.84
CA ALA A 38 33.58 36.53 -30.82
C ALA A 38 34.94 36.38 -31.48
N VAL A 39 35.98 37.00 -30.94
CA VAL A 39 37.32 36.99 -31.52
C VAL A 39 38.26 35.99 -30.84
N ASN A 40 37.86 35.39 -29.75
CA ASN A 40 38.62 34.39 -29.01
C ASN A 40 37.66 33.49 -28.19
N GLY A 41 38.20 32.42 -27.57
CA GLY A 41 37.45 31.48 -26.79
C GLY A 41 36.83 32.05 -25.53
N ILE A 42 37.41 33.10 -24.91
CA ILE A 42 36.89 33.73 -23.68
C ILE A 42 35.58 34.47 -24.01
N GLU A 43 35.62 35.28 -25.08
CA GLU A 43 34.40 35.95 -25.58
C GLU A 43 33.34 34.98 -26.04
N ALA A 44 33.74 33.86 -26.64
CA ALA A 44 32.84 32.81 -27.07
C ALA A 44 32.01 32.21 -25.90
N VAL A 45 32.69 31.87 -24.78
CA VAL A 45 32.03 31.35 -23.58
C VAL A 45 31.09 32.40 -23.00
N ALA A 46 31.54 33.65 -22.84
CA ALA A 46 30.69 34.72 -22.32
C ALA A 46 29.46 34.99 -23.19
N THR A 47 29.63 35.01 -24.53
CA THR A 47 28.52 35.20 -25.50
C THR A 47 27.55 34.01 -25.47
N PHE A 48 28.05 32.79 -25.28
CA PHE A 48 27.20 31.62 -25.13
C PHE A 48 26.31 31.73 -23.87
N ASP A 49 26.88 32.07 -22.73
CA ASP A 49 26.15 32.21 -21.45
C ASP A 49 25.10 33.32 -21.51
N GLU A 50 25.32 34.39 -22.28
CA GLU A 50 24.40 35.52 -22.41
C GLU A 50 23.28 35.29 -23.42
N HIS A 51 23.55 34.57 -24.53
CA HIS A 51 22.65 34.57 -25.70
C HIS A 51 22.15 33.19 -26.14
N GLU A 52 22.70 32.10 -25.63
CA GLU A 52 22.36 30.71 -25.99
C GLU A 52 22.18 30.45 -27.51
N PRO A 53 23.23 30.56 -28.32
CA PRO A 53 23.13 30.44 -29.78
C PRO A 53 22.70 29.03 -30.19
N ASP A 54 21.98 28.96 -31.34
CA ASP A 54 21.46 27.71 -31.91
C ASP A 54 22.53 26.84 -32.55
N ILE A 55 23.65 27.44 -32.96
CA ILE A 55 24.82 26.77 -33.60
C ILE A 55 26.06 27.64 -33.41
N ILE A 56 27.20 27.01 -33.19
CA ILE A 56 28.48 27.68 -32.98
C ILE A 56 29.46 27.23 -34.06
N PHE A 57 30.16 28.19 -34.69
CA PHE A 57 31.27 27.98 -35.58
C PHE A 57 32.53 28.42 -34.85
N MET A 58 33.43 27.48 -34.54
CA MET A 58 34.55 27.68 -33.63
C MET A 58 35.87 27.48 -34.35
N ASP A 59 36.69 28.52 -34.46
CA ASP A 59 38.08 28.31 -34.93
C ASP A 59 38.87 27.53 -33.88
N VAL A 60 39.75 26.67 -34.36
CA VAL A 60 40.63 25.85 -33.52
C VAL A 60 41.72 26.70 -32.86
N MET A 61 42.38 27.57 -33.65
CA MET A 61 43.58 28.29 -33.24
C MET A 61 43.28 29.77 -33.06
N MET A 62 43.13 30.20 -31.82
CA MET A 62 42.84 31.57 -31.45
C MET A 62 43.72 32.03 -30.28
N PRO A 63 43.97 33.34 -30.13
CA PRO A 63 44.67 33.88 -28.97
C PRO A 63 43.87 33.74 -27.66
N GLU A 64 44.55 33.82 -26.52
CA GLU A 64 43.98 33.78 -25.16
C GLU A 64 43.38 32.43 -24.77
N MET A 65 42.38 31.94 -25.49
CA MET A 65 41.74 30.64 -25.30
C MET A 65 41.48 30.00 -26.65
N ASP A 66 42.02 28.81 -26.85
CA ASP A 66 41.81 28.04 -28.09
C ASP A 66 40.39 27.50 -28.20
N GLY A 67 40.00 27.08 -29.42
CA GLY A 67 38.66 26.55 -29.67
C GLY A 67 38.36 25.23 -28.97
N TYR A 68 39.37 24.43 -28.65
CA TYR A 68 39.18 23.17 -27.91
C TYR A 68 38.76 23.43 -26.49
N GLU A 69 39.44 24.35 -25.77
CA GLU A 69 39.09 24.69 -24.39
C GLU A 69 37.74 25.43 -24.32
N ALA A 70 37.48 26.36 -25.27
CA ALA A 70 36.20 27.03 -25.36
C ALA A 70 35.05 26.04 -25.57
N THR A 71 35.20 25.06 -26.49
CA THR A 71 34.21 24.01 -26.71
C THR A 71 33.94 23.19 -25.48
N ARG A 72 34.97 22.78 -24.71
CA ARG A 72 34.81 22.01 -23.50
C ARG A 72 33.99 22.77 -22.47
N ARG A 73 34.27 24.06 -22.25
CA ARG A 73 33.53 24.92 -21.31
C ARG A 73 32.09 25.14 -21.73
N ILE A 74 31.86 25.41 -23.03
CA ILE A 74 30.52 25.60 -23.58
C ILE A 74 29.70 24.32 -23.44
N LYS A 75 30.25 23.14 -23.76
CA LYS A 75 29.54 21.86 -23.60
C LYS A 75 29.23 21.54 -22.15
N GLN A 76 30.14 21.88 -21.24
CA GLN A 76 29.92 21.74 -19.81
C GLN A 76 28.80 22.67 -19.28
N ALA A 77 28.80 23.93 -19.72
CA ALA A 77 27.79 24.92 -19.36
C ALA A 77 26.41 24.60 -19.99
N ALA A 78 26.39 24.07 -21.21
CA ALA A 78 25.18 23.67 -21.91
C ALA A 78 24.45 22.48 -21.22
N GLY A 79 25.18 21.64 -20.48
CA GLY A 79 24.61 20.45 -19.82
C GLY A 79 23.84 19.58 -20.82
N ASP A 80 22.56 19.37 -20.56
CA ASP A 80 21.66 18.58 -21.43
C ASP A 80 21.14 19.34 -22.66
N HIS A 81 21.45 20.63 -22.77
CA HIS A 81 21.06 21.41 -23.95
C HIS A 81 22.00 21.14 -25.10
N PHE A 82 21.48 20.53 -26.19
CA PHE A 82 22.29 20.24 -27.37
C PHE A 82 22.52 21.50 -28.19
N VAL A 83 23.78 22.00 -28.18
CA VAL A 83 24.26 23.10 -29.04
C VAL A 83 25.33 22.55 -29.96
N PRO A 84 25.07 22.47 -31.28
CA PRO A 84 26.03 21.98 -32.24
C PRO A 84 27.20 22.95 -32.40
N ILE A 85 28.42 22.41 -32.32
CA ILE A 85 29.68 23.15 -32.51
C ILE A 85 30.40 22.60 -33.76
N ILE A 86 30.54 23.44 -34.77
CA ILE A 86 31.28 23.11 -36.00
C ILE A 86 32.63 23.78 -35.93
N PHE A 87 33.70 22.98 -35.89
CA PHE A 87 35.04 23.52 -35.89
C PHE A 87 35.45 24.06 -37.26
N LEU A 88 36.12 25.22 -37.30
CA LEU A 88 36.71 25.84 -38.46
C LEU A 88 38.19 25.46 -38.51
N THR A 89 38.65 24.81 -39.55
CA THR A 89 40.03 24.32 -39.64
C THR A 89 40.68 24.60 -40.96
N ALA A 90 41.95 24.96 -40.95
CA ALA A 90 42.79 25.12 -42.17
C ALA A 90 43.42 23.79 -42.62
N MET A 91 43.32 22.72 -41.81
CA MET A 91 44.10 21.49 -42.01
C MET A 91 43.21 20.24 -42.17
N SER A 92 43.67 19.34 -43.00
CA SER A 92 43.15 17.99 -43.17
C SER A 92 43.89 16.95 -42.31
N ASP A 93 44.47 17.35 -41.19
CA ASP A 93 45.19 16.44 -40.29
C ASP A 93 44.22 15.61 -39.46
N GLU A 94 44.30 14.28 -39.62
CA GLU A 94 43.45 13.31 -38.92
C GLU A 94 43.51 13.46 -37.37
N LYS A 95 44.69 13.84 -36.84
CA LYS A 95 44.84 14.03 -35.38
C LYS A 95 44.09 15.26 -34.86
N ALA A 96 44.07 16.35 -35.64
CA ALA A 96 43.30 17.54 -35.27
C ALA A 96 41.80 17.26 -35.33
N LEU A 97 41.34 16.49 -36.30
CA LEU A 97 39.94 16.05 -36.40
C LEU A 97 39.52 15.14 -35.25
N ALA A 98 40.35 14.16 -34.86
CA ALA A 98 40.08 13.31 -33.70
C ALA A 98 39.93 14.14 -32.42
N ARG A 99 40.81 15.14 -32.23
CA ARG A 99 40.77 16.03 -31.05
C ARG A 99 39.51 16.90 -31.03
N CYS A 100 39.00 17.35 -32.20
CA CYS A 100 37.73 18.09 -32.26
C CYS A 100 36.56 17.25 -31.71
N VAL A 101 36.49 15.96 -32.03
CA VAL A 101 35.46 15.05 -31.55
C VAL A 101 35.64 14.75 -30.04
N GLU A 102 36.88 14.51 -29.59
CA GLU A 102 37.18 14.23 -28.19
C GLU A 102 36.74 15.36 -27.21
N VAL A 103 36.83 16.62 -27.65
CA VAL A 103 36.41 17.77 -26.83
C VAL A 103 34.91 18.09 -26.92
N GLY A 104 34.15 17.32 -27.73
CA GLY A 104 32.69 17.47 -27.86
C GLY A 104 32.26 18.31 -29.07
N GLY A 105 33.11 18.53 -30.07
CA GLY A 105 32.72 19.11 -31.33
C GLY A 105 31.88 18.13 -32.17
N ASP A 106 30.89 18.66 -32.86
CA ASP A 106 29.88 17.83 -33.58
C ASP A 106 30.23 17.66 -35.07
N ASP A 107 31.01 18.60 -35.63
CA ASP A 107 31.44 18.55 -37.03
C ASP A 107 32.62 19.52 -37.25
N PHE A 108 33.15 19.56 -38.46
CA PHE A 108 34.22 20.50 -38.88
C PHE A 108 33.96 21.08 -40.26
N LEU A 109 34.50 22.26 -40.55
CA LEU A 109 34.42 22.94 -41.83
C LEU A 109 35.80 23.45 -42.23
N ALA A 110 36.32 22.97 -43.36
CA ALA A 110 37.64 23.37 -43.87
C ALA A 110 37.60 24.78 -44.52
N LYS A 111 38.64 25.56 -44.23
CA LYS A 111 38.91 26.83 -44.93
C LYS A 111 39.61 26.54 -46.26
N PRO A 112 39.29 27.24 -47.41
CA PRO A 112 38.28 28.29 -47.55
C PRO A 112 36.83 27.74 -47.59
N TYR A 113 35.87 28.51 -47.05
CA TYR A 113 34.50 28.06 -46.85
C TYR A 113 33.74 27.93 -48.18
N SER A 114 33.19 26.75 -48.44
CA SER A 114 32.24 26.50 -49.52
C SER A 114 30.80 26.68 -49.00
N PHE A 115 30.04 27.55 -49.69
CA PHE A 115 28.62 27.75 -49.33
C PHE A 115 27.80 26.46 -49.38
N THR A 116 28.06 25.61 -50.38
CA THR A 116 27.35 24.32 -50.53
C THR A 116 27.63 23.38 -49.35
N VAL A 117 28.91 23.27 -48.93
CA VAL A 117 29.31 22.42 -47.79
C VAL A 117 28.78 22.97 -46.49
N LEU A 118 28.94 24.28 -46.25
CA LEU A 118 28.38 24.95 -45.07
C LEU A 118 26.87 24.72 -44.95
N SER A 119 26.13 24.94 -46.05
CA SER A 119 24.67 24.78 -46.07
C SER A 119 24.25 23.34 -45.79
N ALA A 120 24.99 22.35 -46.32
CA ALA A 120 24.70 20.95 -46.03
C ALA A 120 24.95 20.59 -44.57
N LYS A 121 26.06 21.09 -43.98
CA LYS A 121 26.40 20.84 -42.55
C LYS A 121 25.43 21.54 -41.61
N VAL A 122 25.09 22.79 -41.86
CA VAL A 122 24.07 23.52 -41.08
C VAL A 122 22.75 22.76 -41.07
N LYS A 123 22.24 22.34 -42.23
CA LYS A 123 21.00 21.55 -42.33
C LYS A 123 21.07 20.21 -41.59
N ALA A 124 22.24 19.57 -41.60
CA ALA A 124 22.43 18.33 -40.82
C ALA A 124 22.35 18.59 -39.32
N MET A 125 23.03 19.64 -38.84
CA MET A 125 23.00 20.02 -37.41
C MET A 125 21.61 20.48 -36.94
N GLU A 126 20.90 21.26 -37.77
CA GLU A 126 19.51 21.65 -37.49
C GLU A 126 18.61 20.43 -37.30
N ARG A 127 18.77 19.41 -38.15
CA ARG A 127 17.97 18.17 -38.03
C ARG A 127 18.31 17.38 -36.77
N ILE A 128 19.59 17.26 -36.42
CA ILE A 128 20.04 16.58 -35.21
C ILE A 128 19.49 17.32 -33.99
N ARG A 129 19.60 18.65 -33.94
CA ARG A 129 19.07 19.47 -32.88
C ARG A 129 17.56 19.32 -32.72
N ALA A 130 16.80 19.37 -33.80
CA ALA A 130 15.35 19.18 -33.79
C ALA A 130 14.94 17.81 -33.24
N LEU A 131 15.67 16.75 -33.62
CA LEU A 131 15.45 15.41 -33.09
C LEU A 131 15.74 15.36 -31.59
N HIS A 132 16.84 15.95 -31.13
CA HIS A 132 17.21 16.00 -29.73
C HIS A 132 16.16 16.74 -28.88
N GLN A 133 15.69 17.89 -29.39
CA GLN A 133 14.61 18.66 -28.73
C GLN A 133 13.29 17.89 -28.69
N ALA A 134 12.91 17.23 -29.79
CA ALA A 134 11.70 16.42 -29.84
C ALA A 134 11.75 15.24 -28.85
N THR A 135 12.89 14.54 -28.81
CA THR A 135 13.11 13.44 -27.85
C THR A 135 12.99 13.94 -26.39
N ARG A 136 13.64 15.07 -26.08
CA ARG A 136 13.57 15.67 -24.73
C ARG A 136 12.15 16.07 -24.34
N MET A 137 11.40 16.68 -25.27
CA MET A 137 10.00 17.02 -25.03
C MET A 137 9.12 15.79 -24.77
N LEU A 138 9.35 14.71 -25.51
CA LEU A 138 8.64 13.45 -25.31
C LEU A 138 8.97 12.83 -23.96
N TYR A 139 10.26 12.80 -23.55
CA TYR A 139 10.67 12.33 -22.24
C TYR A 139 10.04 13.15 -21.09
N SER A 140 10.11 14.49 -21.19
CA SER A 140 9.52 15.35 -20.14
C SER A 140 8.00 15.23 -20.07
N ARG A 141 7.34 14.99 -21.20
CA ARG A 141 5.89 14.73 -21.22
C ARG A 141 5.57 13.39 -20.59
N MET A 142 6.32 12.34 -20.95
CA MET A 142 6.11 11.00 -20.38
C MET A 142 6.31 11.00 -18.86
N GLN A 143 7.38 11.62 -18.37
CA GLN A 143 7.60 11.76 -16.91
C GLN A 143 6.44 12.49 -16.21
N ARG A 144 5.95 13.59 -16.80
CA ARG A 144 4.81 14.33 -16.23
C ARG A 144 3.52 13.52 -16.23
N ASP A 145 3.27 12.78 -17.30
CA ASP A 145 2.08 11.93 -17.42
C ASP A 145 2.17 10.78 -16.38
N GLU A 146 3.37 10.22 -16.13
CA GLU A 146 3.63 9.25 -15.06
C GLU A 146 3.44 9.83 -13.65
N GLU A 147 3.97 11.03 -13.37
CA GLU A 147 3.79 11.70 -12.07
C GLU A 147 2.30 11.98 -11.76
N ILE A 148 1.52 12.43 -12.76
CA ILE A 148 0.08 12.65 -12.59
C ILE A 148 -0.64 11.34 -12.33
N ALA A 149 -0.32 10.29 -13.08
CA ALA A 149 -0.91 8.98 -12.90
C ALA A 149 -0.59 8.41 -11.51
N GLU A 150 0.64 8.59 -11.02
CA GLU A 150 1.06 8.17 -9.67
C GLU A 150 0.27 8.92 -8.59
N GLN A 151 0.12 10.25 -8.68
CA GLN A 151 -0.63 11.03 -7.70
C GLN A 151 -2.09 10.58 -7.59
N VAL A 152 -2.75 10.31 -8.73
CA VAL A 152 -4.13 9.79 -8.74
C VAL A 152 -4.19 8.41 -8.12
N PHE A 153 -3.23 7.57 -8.42
CA PHE A 153 -3.13 6.20 -7.97
C PHE A 153 -2.86 6.11 -6.46
N SER A 154 -1.80 6.76 -5.98
CA SER A 154 -1.46 6.82 -4.55
C SER A 154 -2.60 7.42 -3.73
N GLY A 155 -3.25 8.47 -4.25
CA GLY A 155 -4.45 9.04 -3.63
C GLY A 155 -5.59 8.03 -3.48
N ALA A 156 -5.86 7.20 -4.49
CA ALA A 156 -6.91 6.20 -4.45
C ALA A 156 -6.57 4.99 -3.54
N VAL A 157 -5.29 4.58 -3.53
CA VAL A 157 -4.83 3.42 -2.75
C VAL A 157 -4.55 3.77 -1.30
N VAL A 158 -3.88 4.90 -1.03
CA VAL A 158 -3.43 5.26 0.34
C VAL A 158 -4.50 5.98 1.15
N ALA A 159 -5.34 6.81 0.53
CA ALA A 159 -6.29 7.70 1.22
C ALA A 159 -7.32 7.00 2.13
N GLY A 160 -7.53 5.69 1.96
CA GLY A 160 -8.47 4.93 2.79
C GLY A 160 -7.81 4.13 3.92
N ASN A 161 -6.52 4.23 4.12
CA ASN A 161 -5.82 3.50 5.18
C ASN A 161 -6.11 4.13 6.56
N VAL A 162 -6.17 3.26 7.57
CA VAL A 162 -6.46 3.62 8.97
C VAL A 162 -5.30 3.26 9.87
N ALA A 163 -5.22 3.84 11.07
CA ALA A 163 -4.22 3.56 12.10
C ALA A 163 -2.75 3.76 11.67
N LEU A 164 -2.50 4.55 10.60
CA LEU A 164 -1.13 4.80 10.11
C LEU A 164 -0.28 5.64 11.08
N ASP A 165 -0.89 6.33 12.01
CA ASP A 165 -0.23 7.05 13.11
C ASP A 165 0.33 6.10 14.19
N GLN A 166 -0.18 4.88 14.26
CA GLN A 166 0.24 3.82 15.18
C GLN A 166 1.14 2.77 14.52
N ILE A 167 0.91 2.52 13.22
CA ILE A 167 1.69 1.56 12.41
C ILE A 167 2.93 2.27 11.88
N ARG A 168 4.11 1.68 12.13
CA ARG A 168 5.35 2.19 11.54
C ARG A 168 5.66 1.47 10.23
N SER A 169 5.95 2.22 9.18
CA SER A 169 6.29 1.65 7.88
C SER A 169 7.52 2.29 7.26
N LEU A 170 8.32 1.48 6.60
CA LEU A 170 9.38 1.87 5.68
C LEU A 170 8.86 1.54 4.28
N LEU A 171 8.59 2.55 3.47
CA LEU A 171 8.14 2.41 2.09
C LEU A 171 9.08 3.23 1.21
N LYS A 172 9.94 2.56 0.45
CA LYS A 172 10.90 3.18 -0.47
C LYS A 172 10.68 2.62 -1.88
N PRO A 173 9.96 3.33 -2.74
CA PRO A 173 9.76 2.89 -4.12
C PRO A 173 11.07 3.00 -4.92
N ALA A 174 11.33 2.04 -5.80
CA ALA A 174 12.45 2.06 -6.73
C ALA A 174 12.18 2.96 -7.94
N ASN A 175 10.92 3.10 -8.32
CA ASN A 175 10.46 3.89 -9.46
C ASN A 175 9.30 4.81 -9.06
N VAL A 176 8.77 5.59 -10.04
CA VAL A 176 7.63 6.48 -9.84
C VAL A 176 6.40 5.72 -9.29
N PHE A 177 6.12 4.53 -9.82
CA PHE A 177 5.09 3.63 -9.31
C PHE A 177 5.74 2.51 -8.51
N SER A 178 5.27 2.31 -7.29
CA SER A 178 5.65 1.16 -6.47
C SER A 178 4.81 -0.06 -6.83
N GLY A 179 5.44 -1.24 -6.86
CA GLY A 179 4.77 -2.54 -6.86
C GLY A 179 4.26 -2.91 -5.47
N ASP A 180 4.87 -2.34 -4.43
CA ASP A 180 4.50 -2.60 -3.05
C ASP A 180 3.22 -1.86 -2.63
N LEU A 181 2.38 -2.53 -1.87
CA LEU A 181 1.06 -2.09 -1.46
C LEU A 181 0.82 -2.31 0.03
N LEU A 182 0.56 -1.24 0.77
CA LEU A 182 0.09 -1.34 2.17
C LEU A 182 -1.36 -0.89 2.26
N LEU A 183 -2.24 -1.77 2.74
CA LEU A 183 -3.65 -1.48 3.00
C LEU A 183 -3.99 -1.78 4.45
N THR A 184 -4.74 -0.87 5.07
CA THR A 184 -5.27 -1.05 6.43
C THR A 184 -6.73 -0.64 6.49
N ALA A 185 -7.55 -1.41 7.21
CA ALA A 185 -8.96 -1.08 7.41
C ALA A 185 -9.50 -1.74 8.69
N PHE A 186 -10.46 -1.08 9.36
CA PHE A 186 -11.20 -1.70 10.46
C PHE A 186 -12.39 -2.48 9.94
N ALA A 187 -12.54 -3.71 10.43
CA ALA A 187 -13.77 -4.47 10.29
C ALA A 187 -14.86 -3.88 11.23
N PRO A 188 -16.15 -4.17 11.00
CA PRO A 188 -17.23 -3.76 11.91
C PRO A 188 -17.08 -4.34 13.33
N SER A 189 -16.37 -5.47 13.48
CA SER A 189 -15.99 -6.07 14.76
C SER A 189 -14.89 -5.30 15.51
N HIS A 190 -14.42 -4.16 14.98
CA HIS A 190 -13.25 -3.41 15.44
C HIS A 190 -11.90 -4.12 15.26
N ASP A 191 -11.87 -5.28 14.63
CA ASP A 191 -10.61 -5.91 14.25
C ASP A 191 -9.90 -5.05 13.22
N LEU A 192 -8.58 -4.95 13.32
CA LEU A 192 -7.76 -4.30 12.31
C LEU A 192 -7.29 -5.33 11.29
N HIS A 193 -7.56 -5.07 10.03
CA HIS A 193 -7.00 -5.79 8.90
C HIS A 193 -5.84 -4.99 8.31
N VAL A 194 -4.70 -5.65 8.13
CA VAL A 194 -3.49 -5.11 7.48
C VAL A 194 -3.11 -6.06 6.34
N LEU A 195 -2.88 -5.53 5.16
CA LEU A 195 -2.36 -6.27 4.02
C LEU A 195 -1.14 -5.55 3.49
N LEU A 196 0.01 -6.23 3.51
CA LEU A 196 1.21 -5.86 2.77
C LEU A 196 1.29 -6.75 1.54
N GLY A 197 1.44 -6.16 0.38
CA GLY A 197 1.51 -6.86 -0.89
C GLY A 197 2.64 -6.35 -1.76
N ASP A 198 3.12 -7.21 -2.65
CA ASP A 198 4.16 -6.94 -3.64
C ASP A 198 3.74 -7.52 -4.98
N PHE A 199 3.55 -6.65 -5.97
CA PHE A 199 3.26 -7.04 -7.34
C PHE A 199 4.55 -7.35 -8.11
N THR A 200 4.58 -8.46 -8.80
CA THR A 200 5.68 -8.77 -9.71
C THR A 200 5.93 -7.66 -10.71
N GLY A 201 7.17 -7.16 -10.72
CA GLY A 201 7.58 -6.05 -11.55
C GLY A 201 7.21 -4.70 -10.94
N HIS A 202 7.65 -3.63 -11.58
CA HIS A 202 7.50 -2.26 -11.13
C HIS A 202 6.76 -1.40 -12.17
N GLY A 203 6.37 -0.20 -11.78
CA GLY A 203 5.76 0.76 -12.68
C GLY A 203 4.25 0.60 -12.86
N LEU A 204 3.72 1.16 -13.95
CA LEU A 204 2.27 1.28 -14.20
C LEU A 204 1.53 -0.06 -14.20
N ALA A 205 2.18 -1.14 -14.60
CA ALA A 205 1.55 -2.47 -14.66
C ALA A 205 1.23 -3.02 -13.26
N ALA A 206 2.15 -2.87 -12.29
CA ALA A 206 1.92 -3.21 -10.89
C ALA A 206 0.81 -2.35 -10.28
N ALA A 207 0.82 -1.05 -10.60
CA ALA A 207 -0.21 -0.11 -10.17
C ALA A 207 -1.63 -0.52 -10.59
N LEU A 208 -1.83 -1.06 -11.79
CA LEU A 208 -3.15 -1.51 -12.28
C LEU A 208 -3.77 -2.62 -11.42
N GLY A 209 -2.95 -3.47 -10.79
CA GLY A 209 -3.42 -4.52 -9.87
C GLY A 209 -3.82 -3.99 -8.49
N ALA A 210 -3.18 -2.92 -8.01
CA ALA A 210 -3.38 -2.41 -6.67
C ALA A 210 -4.73 -1.70 -6.48
N LEU A 211 -5.28 -1.03 -7.50
CA LEU A 211 -6.60 -0.40 -7.44
C LEU A 211 -7.72 -1.42 -7.14
N PRO A 212 -7.92 -2.47 -7.95
CA PRO A 212 -8.94 -3.48 -7.66
C PRO A 212 -8.67 -4.24 -6.36
N THR A 213 -7.40 -4.44 -5.98
CA THR A 213 -7.03 -5.05 -4.70
C THR A 213 -7.49 -4.18 -3.54
N SER A 214 -7.22 -2.87 -3.57
CA SER A 214 -7.62 -1.93 -2.52
C SER A 214 -9.13 -1.80 -2.40
N GLU A 215 -9.86 -1.78 -3.52
CA GLU A 215 -11.32 -1.73 -3.56
C GLU A 215 -11.94 -2.97 -2.91
N VAL A 216 -11.51 -4.18 -3.33
CA VAL A 216 -12.00 -5.45 -2.77
C VAL A 216 -11.66 -5.55 -1.29
N PHE A 217 -10.40 -5.27 -0.92
CA PHE A 217 -9.95 -5.31 0.48
C PHE A 217 -10.84 -4.42 1.36
N ARG A 218 -11.02 -3.14 1.01
CA ARG A 218 -11.77 -2.19 1.84
C ARG A 218 -13.26 -2.49 1.87
N SER A 219 -13.86 -2.74 0.70
CA SER A 219 -15.30 -2.98 0.63
C SER A 219 -15.71 -4.23 1.38
N MET A 220 -14.92 -5.29 1.29
CA MET A 220 -15.21 -6.55 1.99
C MET A 220 -14.87 -6.46 3.48
N THR A 221 -13.76 -5.81 3.87
CA THR A 221 -13.45 -5.55 5.28
C THR A 221 -14.56 -4.73 5.93
N ALA A 222 -15.00 -3.64 5.30
CA ALA A 222 -16.10 -2.81 5.82
C ALA A 222 -17.44 -3.56 5.94
N LYS A 223 -17.64 -4.64 5.18
CA LYS A 223 -18.80 -5.53 5.28
C LYS A 223 -18.60 -6.67 6.29
N GLY A 224 -17.41 -6.80 6.88
CA GLY A 224 -17.11 -7.81 7.90
C GLY A 224 -16.80 -9.20 7.35
N PHE A 225 -16.39 -9.32 6.08
CA PHE A 225 -15.96 -10.60 5.55
C PHE A 225 -14.67 -11.09 6.21
N ALA A 226 -14.55 -12.41 6.35
CA ALA A 226 -13.34 -13.01 6.91
C ALA A 226 -12.12 -12.83 5.96
N PRO A 227 -10.88 -12.74 6.50
CA PRO A 227 -9.67 -12.57 5.71
C PRO A 227 -9.51 -13.53 4.53
N GLN A 228 -9.86 -14.80 4.71
CA GLN A 228 -9.81 -15.82 3.64
C GLN A 228 -10.74 -15.49 2.48
N GLN A 229 -11.93 -14.98 2.77
CA GLN A 229 -12.92 -14.59 1.74
C GLN A 229 -12.44 -13.36 0.98
N ILE A 230 -11.78 -12.42 1.68
CA ILE A 230 -11.19 -11.23 1.08
C ILE A 230 -10.06 -11.63 0.14
N LEU A 231 -9.12 -12.47 0.61
CA LEU A 231 -8.00 -12.95 -0.21
C LEU A 231 -8.48 -13.78 -1.41
N TYR A 232 -9.51 -14.61 -1.24
CA TYR A 232 -10.12 -15.36 -2.33
C TYR A 232 -10.73 -14.44 -3.41
N ALA A 233 -11.43 -13.39 -2.98
CA ALA A 233 -12.02 -12.42 -3.90
C ALA A 233 -10.94 -11.60 -4.63
N ILE A 234 -9.86 -11.21 -3.92
CA ILE A 234 -8.69 -10.55 -4.53
C ILE A 234 -8.03 -11.48 -5.54
N ASN A 235 -7.75 -12.73 -5.15
CA ASN A 235 -7.13 -13.73 -6.03
C ASN A 235 -7.88 -13.89 -7.36
N ASN A 236 -9.19 -14.11 -7.30
CA ASN A 236 -9.99 -14.30 -8.50
C ASN A 236 -10.03 -13.04 -9.36
N LYS A 237 -10.16 -11.86 -8.72
CA LYS A 237 -10.14 -10.58 -9.44
C LYS A 237 -8.81 -10.34 -10.16
N LEU A 238 -7.69 -10.66 -9.51
CA LEU A 238 -6.36 -10.52 -10.09
C LEU A 238 -6.09 -11.57 -11.16
N HIS A 239 -6.52 -12.81 -10.97
CA HIS A 239 -6.39 -13.87 -11.96
C HIS A 239 -7.08 -13.51 -13.28
N ASP A 240 -8.27 -12.90 -13.21
CA ASP A 240 -9.03 -12.47 -14.39
C ASP A 240 -8.45 -11.21 -15.05
N LEU A 241 -7.77 -10.35 -14.29
CA LEU A 241 -7.35 -9.01 -14.72
C LEU A 241 -5.89 -8.97 -15.17
N LEU A 242 -4.98 -9.66 -14.45
CA LEU A 242 -3.55 -9.52 -14.67
C LEU A 242 -3.08 -10.33 -15.89
N PRO A 243 -2.13 -9.79 -16.67
CA PRO A 243 -1.47 -10.55 -17.71
C PRO A 243 -0.74 -11.77 -17.15
N THR A 244 -0.58 -12.80 -17.99
CA THR A 244 0.17 -14.02 -17.63
C THR A 244 1.58 -13.66 -17.15
N GLY A 245 1.96 -14.17 -15.98
CA GLY A 245 3.25 -13.92 -15.34
C GLY A 245 3.24 -12.77 -14.33
N MET A 246 2.14 -12.04 -14.21
CA MET A 246 1.94 -11.07 -13.13
C MET A 246 1.11 -11.66 -12.00
N PHE A 247 1.50 -11.35 -10.77
CA PHE A 247 0.83 -11.82 -9.55
C PHE A 247 1.10 -10.86 -8.39
N LEU A 248 0.41 -11.06 -7.29
CA LEU A 248 0.58 -10.33 -6.03
C LEU A 248 1.05 -11.29 -4.94
N ALA A 249 2.28 -11.15 -4.48
CA ALA A 249 2.69 -11.71 -3.21
C ALA A 249 2.04 -10.90 -2.08
N ALA A 250 1.49 -11.54 -1.04
CA ALA A 250 0.76 -10.81 -0.02
C ALA A 250 0.86 -11.45 1.37
N GLN A 251 0.93 -10.61 2.40
CA GLN A 251 0.74 -10.97 3.79
C GLN A 251 -0.49 -10.26 4.34
N PHE A 252 -1.42 -11.03 4.91
CA PHE A 252 -2.61 -10.49 5.55
C PHE A 252 -2.54 -10.75 7.05
N VAL A 253 -2.64 -9.69 7.85
CA VAL A 253 -2.72 -9.75 9.31
C VAL A 253 -4.08 -9.23 9.76
N LYS A 254 -4.78 -10.04 10.56
CA LYS A 254 -5.95 -9.60 11.31
C LYS A 254 -5.54 -9.48 12.78
N VAL A 255 -5.61 -8.27 13.33
CA VAL A 255 -5.46 -8.03 14.76
C VAL A 255 -6.84 -8.08 15.39
N ASP A 256 -7.05 -9.05 16.29
CA ASP A 256 -8.30 -9.20 17.01
C ASP A 256 -8.50 -8.05 18.00
N PHE A 257 -9.75 -7.57 18.10
CA PHE A 257 -10.10 -6.46 18.98
C PHE A 257 -9.78 -6.71 20.46
N HIS A 258 -9.81 -7.97 20.90
CA HIS A 258 -9.50 -8.32 22.30
C HIS A 258 -8.01 -8.39 22.61
N LEU A 259 -7.14 -8.29 21.59
CA LEU A 259 -5.68 -8.40 21.71
C LEU A 259 -5.23 -9.70 22.42
N ASP A 260 -5.90 -10.81 22.13
CA ASP A 260 -5.52 -12.12 22.64
C ASP A 260 -4.85 -13.01 21.59
N HIS A 261 -5.14 -12.76 20.32
CA HIS A 261 -4.51 -13.44 19.20
C HIS A 261 -4.49 -12.58 17.94
N ILE A 262 -3.64 -12.95 17.00
CA ILE A 262 -3.66 -12.45 15.63
C ILE A 262 -3.84 -13.61 14.66
N MET A 263 -4.43 -13.33 13.51
CA MET A 263 -4.47 -14.25 12.39
C MET A 263 -3.55 -13.74 11.30
N ILE A 264 -2.67 -14.61 10.78
CA ILE A 264 -1.76 -14.30 9.69
C ILE A 264 -1.98 -15.30 8.56
N ILE A 265 -2.04 -14.79 7.32
CA ILE A 265 -2.05 -15.55 6.07
C ILE A 265 -0.96 -14.98 5.18
N SER A 266 -0.03 -15.83 4.70
CA SER A 266 1.08 -15.42 3.84
C SER A 266 1.05 -16.17 2.51
N CYS A 267 1.11 -15.43 1.40
CA CYS A 267 0.99 -15.91 0.03
C CYS A 267 2.16 -15.39 -0.80
N GLY A 268 3.23 -16.18 -0.94
CA GLY A 268 4.39 -15.84 -1.77
C GLY A 268 5.34 -14.79 -1.19
N MET A 269 5.09 -14.27 0.00
CA MET A 269 5.92 -13.25 0.67
C MET A 269 7.06 -13.89 1.48
N PRO A 270 8.12 -13.12 1.82
CA PRO A 270 9.11 -13.53 2.82
C PRO A 270 8.50 -13.87 4.18
N ASP A 271 9.33 -14.36 5.10
CA ASP A 271 8.89 -14.70 6.45
C ASP A 271 8.32 -13.48 7.21
N CYS A 272 7.18 -13.67 7.88
CA CYS A 272 6.63 -12.74 8.85
C CYS A 272 7.12 -13.07 10.26
N PHE A 273 7.40 -12.07 11.08
CA PHE A 273 7.91 -12.25 12.44
C PHE A 273 6.96 -11.65 13.47
N VAL A 274 6.69 -12.42 14.52
CA VAL A 274 6.06 -11.91 15.74
C VAL A 274 7.15 -11.77 16.81
N ILE A 275 7.33 -10.57 17.30
CA ILE A 275 8.40 -10.18 18.23
C ILE A 275 7.80 -9.94 19.61
N ASP A 276 8.39 -10.54 20.64
CA ASP A 276 8.08 -10.24 22.04
C ASP A 276 8.43 -8.78 22.35
N GLY A 277 7.45 -8.00 22.75
CA GLY A 277 7.60 -6.57 22.98
C GLY A 277 8.51 -6.21 24.16
N ARG A 278 8.71 -7.12 25.11
CA ARG A 278 9.53 -6.92 26.31
C ARG A 278 10.97 -7.41 26.12
N GLN A 279 11.12 -8.62 25.53
CA GLN A 279 12.41 -9.28 25.39
C GLN A 279 13.08 -8.99 24.05
N ARG A 280 12.34 -8.47 23.07
CA ARG A 280 12.80 -8.24 21.69
C ARG A 280 13.34 -9.51 21.01
N THR A 281 12.76 -10.64 21.35
CA THR A 281 13.07 -11.93 20.75
C THR A 281 11.96 -12.34 19.79
N ILE A 282 12.30 -13.16 18.81
CA ILE A 282 11.31 -13.75 17.90
C ILE A 282 10.47 -14.74 18.70
N LYS A 283 9.18 -14.42 18.90
CA LYS A 283 8.19 -15.29 19.51
C LYS A 283 7.69 -16.34 18.52
N GLN A 284 7.47 -15.92 17.27
CA GLN A 284 7.07 -16.80 16.19
C GLN A 284 7.55 -16.28 14.84
N GLN A 285 7.91 -17.20 13.96
CA GLN A 285 8.24 -16.95 12.56
C GLN A 285 7.27 -17.74 11.69
N ILE A 286 6.69 -17.07 10.69
CA ILE A 286 5.69 -17.64 9.79
C ILE A 286 6.21 -17.53 8.37
N ALA A 287 6.51 -18.71 7.79
CA ALA A 287 6.94 -18.83 6.40
C ALA A 287 5.73 -18.94 5.47
N SER A 288 5.80 -18.33 4.31
CA SER A 288 4.79 -18.51 3.27
C SER A 288 4.91 -19.89 2.62
N ARG A 289 3.77 -20.58 2.47
CA ARG A 289 3.67 -21.87 1.77
C ARG A 289 2.65 -21.80 0.62
N SER A 290 1.80 -20.78 0.60
CA SER A 290 0.82 -20.57 -0.45
C SER A 290 1.41 -19.90 -1.67
N LEU A 291 0.79 -20.13 -2.83
CA LEU A 291 1.11 -19.39 -4.05
C LEU A 291 0.73 -17.92 -3.89
N PRO A 292 1.45 -17.00 -4.55
CA PRO A 292 1.00 -15.62 -4.71
C PRO A 292 -0.40 -15.54 -5.36
N LEU A 293 -1.11 -14.44 -5.09
CA LEU A 293 -2.46 -14.21 -5.57
C LEU A 293 -2.47 -13.87 -7.07
N GLY A 294 -3.43 -14.39 -7.80
CA GLY A 294 -3.59 -14.16 -9.23
C GLY A 294 -2.92 -15.22 -10.12
N ILE A 295 -2.07 -16.11 -9.57
CA ILE A 295 -1.41 -17.17 -10.35
C ILE A 295 -2.40 -18.26 -10.77
N ALA A 296 -3.24 -18.71 -9.83
CA ALA A 296 -4.17 -19.80 -10.05
C ALA A 296 -5.56 -19.45 -9.53
N PRO A 297 -6.65 -19.88 -10.19
CA PRO A 297 -7.97 -19.84 -9.60
C PRO A 297 -8.02 -20.81 -8.41
N ASP A 298 -8.96 -20.60 -7.49
CA ASP A 298 -9.30 -21.53 -6.42
C ASP A 298 -8.16 -21.88 -5.43
N ILE A 299 -7.35 -20.88 -5.05
CA ILE A 299 -6.33 -21.07 -4.00
C ILE A 299 -7.02 -21.41 -2.67
N ASN A 300 -6.56 -22.48 -2.02
CA ASN A 300 -7.07 -22.88 -0.70
C ASN A 300 -6.20 -22.29 0.41
N PHE A 301 -6.67 -21.22 1.05
CA PHE A 301 -5.97 -20.54 2.15
C PHE A 301 -6.10 -21.25 3.51
N LYS A 302 -6.87 -22.32 3.63
CA LYS A 302 -7.22 -22.93 4.93
C LYS A 302 -6.02 -23.52 5.68
N GLU A 303 -5.03 -24.02 4.94
CA GLU A 303 -3.81 -24.59 5.51
C GLU A 303 -2.74 -23.54 5.84
N GLU A 304 -2.95 -22.32 5.36
CA GLU A 304 -2.04 -21.18 5.52
C GLU A 304 -2.47 -20.19 6.61
N ILE A 305 -3.53 -20.52 7.35
CA ILE A 305 -4.02 -19.67 8.44
C ILE A 305 -3.23 -19.98 9.70
N HIS A 306 -2.49 -19.00 10.17
CA HIS A 306 -1.77 -19.07 11.43
C HIS A 306 -2.46 -18.21 12.49
N TYR A 307 -2.86 -18.84 13.59
CA TYR A 307 -3.37 -18.13 14.78
C TYR A 307 -2.25 -18.08 15.81
N VAL A 308 -1.84 -16.87 16.16
CA VAL A 308 -0.72 -16.64 17.07
C VAL A 308 -1.26 -15.97 18.33
N PRO A 309 -1.09 -16.58 19.51
CA PRO A 309 -1.40 -15.91 20.78
C PRO A 309 -0.43 -14.76 21.00
N ILE A 310 -0.95 -13.63 21.45
CA ILE A 310 -0.17 -12.41 21.66
C ILE A 310 -0.33 -11.88 23.07
N GLU A 311 0.64 -11.07 23.48
CA GLU A 311 0.59 -10.25 24.67
C GLU A 311 0.62 -8.76 24.29
N GLU A 312 0.07 -7.91 25.14
CA GLU A 312 0.12 -6.47 24.95
C GLU A 312 1.56 -5.98 24.85
N GLY A 313 1.88 -5.29 23.76
CA GLY A 313 3.21 -4.79 23.45
C GLY A 313 4.00 -5.67 22.48
N ASP A 314 3.53 -6.87 22.13
CA ASP A 314 4.07 -7.66 21.03
C ASP A 314 4.00 -6.87 19.71
N ARG A 315 4.80 -7.27 18.72
CA ARG A 315 4.90 -6.56 17.44
C ARG A 315 4.90 -7.55 16.28
N VAL A 316 4.24 -7.22 15.21
CA VAL A 316 4.29 -7.98 13.96
C VAL A 316 5.14 -7.22 12.95
N ILE A 317 6.11 -7.91 12.36
CA ILE A 317 6.98 -7.36 11.32
C ILE A 317 6.67 -8.08 10.01
N LEU A 318 6.28 -7.30 9.01
CA LEU A 318 6.05 -7.71 7.63
C LEU A 318 7.13 -7.05 6.76
N ALA A 319 7.61 -7.75 5.74
CA ALA A 319 8.58 -7.17 4.80
C ALA A 319 8.43 -7.81 3.41
N THR A 320 8.67 -7.01 2.37
CA THR A 320 8.82 -7.50 0.98
C THR A 320 10.24 -8.03 0.76
N ASP A 321 10.46 -8.78 -0.31
CA ASP A 321 11.76 -9.34 -0.65
C ASP A 321 12.80 -8.26 -1.00
N GLY A 322 12.36 -7.09 -1.47
CA GLY A 322 13.25 -5.95 -1.69
C GLY A 322 14.06 -5.53 -0.46
N VAL A 323 13.58 -5.82 0.78
CA VAL A 323 14.38 -5.61 1.99
C VAL A 323 15.57 -6.57 2.03
N THR A 324 15.35 -7.86 1.77
CA THR A 324 16.39 -8.89 1.83
C THR A 324 17.29 -8.90 0.60
N GLU A 325 16.77 -8.43 -0.54
CA GLU A 325 17.47 -8.36 -1.83
C GLU A 325 18.18 -7.02 -2.07
N ALA A 326 18.03 -6.05 -1.18
CA ALA A 326 18.76 -4.79 -1.22
C ALA A 326 20.27 -5.04 -1.26
N ARG A 327 20.99 -4.31 -2.14
CA ARG A 327 22.42 -4.54 -2.43
C ARG A 327 23.30 -3.43 -1.90
N ASN A 328 24.51 -3.82 -1.49
CA ASN A 328 25.58 -2.89 -1.23
C ASN A 328 26.38 -2.57 -2.53
N PRO A 329 27.32 -1.60 -2.53
CA PRO A 329 28.16 -1.29 -3.70
C PRO A 329 29.01 -2.47 -4.23
N ASN A 330 29.21 -3.51 -3.42
CA ASN A 330 29.93 -4.72 -3.81
C ASN A 330 29.01 -5.77 -4.47
N GLY A 331 27.69 -5.54 -4.49
CA GLY A 331 26.69 -6.46 -5.02
C GLY A 331 26.19 -7.53 -4.03
N ASP A 332 26.61 -7.48 -2.75
CA ASP A 332 26.12 -8.42 -1.73
C ASP A 332 24.68 -8.04 -1.33
N TYR A 333 23.85 -9.07 -1.06
CA TYR A 333 22.51 -8.88 -0.55
C TYR A 333 22.49 -8.55 0.95
N PHE A 334 21.52 -7.74 1.38
CA PHE A 334 21.28 -7.51 2.81
C PHE A 334 20.97 -8.82 3.53
N GLY A 335 20.08 -9.60 2.99
CA GLY A 335 19.79 -10.96 3.41
C GLY A 335 18.96 -11.05 4.68
N ARG A 336 18.42 -12.25 4.92
CA ARG A 336 17.55 -12.56 6.05
C ARG A 336 18.23 -12.39 7.40
N ASP A 337 19.49 -12.80 7.53
CA ASP A 337 20.20 -12.76 8.82
C ASP A 337 20.37 -11.33 9.33
N ARG A 338 20.67 -10.36 8.43
CA ARG A 338 20.75 -8.96 8.79
C ARG A 338 19.37 -8.35 9.08
N LEU A 339 18.32 -8.79 8.37
CA LEU A 339 16.95 -8.41 8.69
C LEU A 339 16.59 -8.83 10.12
N VAL A 340 16.80 -10.12 10.47
CA VAL A 340 16.52 -10.64 11.80
C VAL A 340 17.35 -9.91 12.87
N ALA A 341 18.66 -9.72 12.66
CA ALA A 341 19.49 -8.97 13.57
C ALA A 341 19.02 -7.53 13.75
N SER A 342 18.44 -6.91 12.71
CA SER A 342 17.95 -5.52 12.78
C SER A 342 16.68 -5.36 13.62
N ILE A 343 15.83 -6.37 13.66
CA ILE A 343 14.56 -6.35 14.40
C ILE A 343 14.68 -6.95 15.83
N THR A 344 15.81 -7.63 16.14
CA THR A 344 16.03 -8.22 17.47
C THR A 344 17.12 -7.50 18.29
N ASP A 345 17.98 -6.70 17.66
CA ASP A 345 19.01 -5.95 18.38
C ASP A 345 18.42 -4.98 19.40
N GLY A 346 18.95 -5.04 20.62
CA GLY A 346 18.48 -4.30 21.80
C GLY A 346 18.78 -2.80 21.82
N GLU A 347 19.08 -2.15 20.67
CA GLU A 347 19.24 -0.70 20.62
C GLU A 347 17.93 0.01 21.02
N ALA A 348 18.05 1.09 21.79
CA ALA A 348 16.92 1.85 22.32
C ALA A 348 16.24 2.67 21.19
N CYS A 349 15.47 1.99 20.35
CA CYS A 349 14.57 2.62 19.38
C CYS A 349 13.13 2.33 19.78
N ASP A 350 12.24 3.32 19.62
CA ASP A 350 10.81 3.15 19.90
C ASP A 350 10.17 2.14 18.93
N TYR A 351 10.65 2.10 17.69
CA TYR A 351 10.19 1.20 16.62
C TYR A 351 11.35 0.38 16.04
N LEU A 352 11.10 -0.90 15.80
CA LEU A 352 12.08 -1.84 15.22
C LEU A 352 12.39 -1.51 13.75
N ILE A 353 11.39 -1.02 13.02
CA ILE A 353 11.54 -0.59 11.62
C ILE A 353 12.51 0.58 11.47
N ASP A 354 12.60 1.49 12.45
CA ASP A 354 13.56 2.60 12.38
C ASP A 354 15.02 2.09 12.47
N ASN A 355 15.26 1.06 13.28
CA ASN A 355 16.56 0.40 13.33
C ASN A 355 16.87 -0.35 12.02
N LEU A 356 15.88 -1.07 11.46
CA LEU A 356 16.02 -1.73 10.17
C LEU A 356 16.36 -0.70 9.07
N ALA A 357 15.63 0.41 9.00
CA ALA A 357 15.82 1.45 7.99
C ALA A 357 17.24 2.01 8.04
N ARG A 358 17.76 2.32 9.25
CA ARG A 358 19.12 2.81 9.44
C ARG A 358 20.17 1.78 9.00
N LYS A 359 20.06 0.52 9.46
CA LYS A 359 21.00 -0.54 9.10
C LYS A 359 20.99 -0.85 7.60
N LEU A 360 19.83 -0.75 6.97
CA LEU A 360 19.69 -0.93 5.53
C LEU A 360 20.37 0.21 4.77
N GLU A 361 20.18 1.46 5.20
CA GLU A 361 20.81 2.62 4.59
C GLU A 361 22.34 2.58 4.74
N ASP A 362 22.85 2.23 5.93
CA ASP A 362 24.27 2.03 6.20
C ASP A 362 24.88 0.90 5.36
N PHE A 363 24.10 -0.14 5.05
CA PHE A 363 24.57 -1.26 4.23
C PHE A 363 24.60 -0.90 2.74
N CYS A 364 23.56 -0.24 2.23
CA CYS A 364 23.45 0.10 0.82
C CYS A 364 24.41 1.21 0.39
N LEU A 365 24.84 2.10 1.30
CA LEU A 365 25.81 3.19 1.02
C LEU A 365 25.51 3.99 -0.26
N GLY A 366 24.23 4.18 -0.59
CA GLY A 366 23.81 4.89 -1.78
C GLY A 366 23.90 4.10 -3.10
N ALA A 367 24.03 2.77 -3.04
CA ALA A 367 23.87 1.91 -4.21
C ALA A 367 22.49 2.11 -4.84
N ALA A 368 22.38 1.92 -6.15
CA ALA A 368 21.10 1.99 -6.85
C ALA A 368 20.15 0.92 -6.30
N GLN A 369 18.89 1.30 -6.12
CA GLN A 369 17.83 0.40 -5.67
C GLN A 369 17.25 -0.33 -6.89
N ASP A 370 17.28 -1.67 -6.85
CA ASP A 370 16.83 -2.53 -7.96
C ASP A 370 15.33 -2.85 -7.86
N ASP A 371 14.75 -2.86 -6.64
CA ASP A 371 13.35 -3.21 -6.36
C ASP A 371 12.75 -2.35 -5.26
N ASP A 372 11.42 -2.35 -5.12
CA ASP A 372 10.72 -1.63 -4.05
C ASP A 372 11.06 -2.22 -2.69
N ILE A 373 11.27 -1.38 -1.68
CA ILE A 373 11.63 -1.80 -0.32
C ILE A 373 10.51 -1.41 0.62
N SER A 374 9.80 -2.40 1.13
CA SER A 374 8.74 -2.17 2.10
C SER A 374 8.87 -3.05 3.35
N ALA A 375 8.73 -2.43 4.50
CA ALA A 375 8.62 -3.11 5.78
C ALA A 375 7.61 -2.41 6.68
N VAL A 376 6.84 -3.18 7.43
CA VAL A 376 5.76 -2.68 8.27
C VAL A 376 5.84 -3.30 9.65
N GLU A 377 5.76 -2.45 10.68
CA GLU A 377 5.64 -2.84 12.09
C GLU A 377 4.26 -2.51 12.59
N VAL A 378 3.52 -3.53 13.02
CA VAL A 378 2.21 -3.41 13.64
C VAL A 378 2.37 -3.65 15.13
N PRO A 379 2.33 -2.60 15.97
CA PRO A 379 2.41 -2.75 17.42
C PRO A 379 1.08 -3.27 17.96
N LEU A 380 1.10 -4.33 18.75
CA LEU A 380 -0.09 -4.94 19.33
C LEU A 380 -0.42 -4.29 20.67
N VAL A 381 -0.95 -3.08 20.60
CA VAL A 381 -1.27 -2.24 21.75
C VAL A 381 -2.72 -1.71 21.66
N PRO A 382 -3.37 -1.41 22.80
CA PRO A 382 -4.74 -0.88 22.81
C PRO A 382 -4.96 0.37 21.95
N ALA A 383 -3.94 1.24 21.87
CA ALA A 383 -4.00 2.46 21.07
C ALA A 383 -4.20 2.21 19.56
N LEU A 384 -3.83 1.01 19.07
CA LEU A 384 -4.06 0.59 17.68
C LEU A 384 -5.55 0.46 17.34
N LEU A 385 -6.40 0.17 18.35
CA LEU A 385 -7.81 -0.19 18.19
C LEU A 385 -8.72 0.91 18.76
N PRO A 386 -9.38 1.71 17.92
CA PRO A 386 -10.21 2.83 18.40
C PRO A 386 -11.40 2.33 19.22
N GLY A 387 -11.62 2.99 20.36
CA GLY A 387 -12.73 2.67 21.27
C GLY A 387 -12.45 1.58 22.29
N TRP A 388 -11.29 0.92 22.23
CA TRP A 388 -10.91 -0.15 23.18
C TRP A 388 -11.02 0.28 24.65
N GLU A 389 -10.54 1.49 25.02
CA GLU A 389 -10.62 2.02 26.38
C GLU A 389 -12.08 2.30 26.83
N LYS A 390 -12.95 2.75 25.93
CA LYS A 390 -14.36 3.03 26.25
C LYS A 390 -15.10 1.74 26.59
N ILE A 391 -14.81 0.67 25.87
CA ILE A 391 -15.43 -0.63 26.05
C ILE A 391 -14.92 -1.30 27.33
N LYS A 392 -13.62 -1.15 27.65
CA LYS A 392 -13.04 -1.70 28.89
C LYS A 392 -13.54 -0.99 30.16
N ARG A 393 -13.97 0.29 30.05
CA ARG A 393 -14.45 1.10 31.19
C ARG A 393 -15.96 1.10 31.39
N ALA A 394 -16.74 0.50 30.48
CA ALA A 394 -18.18 0.39 30.65
C ALA A 394 -18.50 -0.57 31.80
N ALA A 395 -18.68 0.00 32.97
CA ALA A 395 -19.20 -0.72 34.14
C ALA A 395 -20.69 -1.08 33.91
N PRO A 396 -21.19 -2.19 34.47
CA PRO A 396 -22.57 -2.59 34.28
C PRO A 396 -23.51 -1.52 34.87
N ALA A 397 -24.47 -1.06 34.05
CA ALA A 397 -25.54 -0.18 34.48
C ALA A 397 -26.53 -0.94 35.35
N ASP A 398 -27.00 -0.27 36.42
CA ASP A 398 -27.91 -0.76 37.46
C ASP A 398 -29.16 -1.45 36.91
N ASP A 399 -29.62 -2.46 37.68
CA ASP A 399 -30.79 -3.31 37.51
C ASP A 399 -32.09 -2.54 37.22
N ALA A 400 -32.54 -2.55 35.96
CA ALA A 400 -33.93 -2.25 35.61
C ALA A 400 -34.57 -3.48 34.94
N HIS A 401 -35.63 -3.99 35.56
CA HIS A 401 -36.37 -5.17 35.13
C HIS A 401 -36.91 -5.05 33.66
N PRO A 402 -36.82 -6.11 32.85
CA PRO A 402 -37.19 -6.11 31.41
C PRO A 402 -38.69 -5.85 31.15
N GLU A 403 -39.56 -6.14 32.09
CA GLU A 403 -41.03 -6.07 31.89
C GLU A 403 -41.59 -4.66 31.68
N SER A 404 -40.84 -3.60 32.03
CA SER A 404 -41.35 -2.23 31.92
C SER A 404 -41.19 -1.61 30.50
N LEU A 405 -40.34 -2.17 29.66
CA LEU A 405 -40.09 -1.69 28.30
C LEU A 405 -40.98 -2.36 27.23
N LEU A 406 -41.49 -3.57 27.51
CA LEU A 406 -42.32 -4.34 26.59
C LEU A 406 -43.80 -3.89 26.53
N MET A 407 -44.20 -2.93 27.37
CA MET A 407 -45.62 -2.51 27.50
C MET A 407 -45.98 -1.16 26.90
N ARG A 408 -45.15 -0.57 26.01
CA ARG A 408 -45.59 0.60 25.25
C ARG A 408 -45.85 0.17 23.81
N GLY A 409 -47.13 -0.15 23.55
CA GLY A 409 -47.62 -0.46 22.23
C GLY A 409 -47.47 0.72 21.29
N HIS A 410 -46.74 0.52 20.20
CA HIS A 410 -46.91 1.21 18.93
C HIS A 410 -46.68 0.21 17.81
N ASP A 411 -47.48 0.32 16.75
CA ASP A 411 -47.63 -0.64 15.65
C ASP A 411 -46.44 -0.77 14.68
N ASP A 412 -45.32 -0.07 14.89
CA ASP A 412 -44.17 -0.11 13.97
C ASP A 412 -43.06 -1.02 14.52
N CYS A 413 -43.33 -2.34 14.48
CA CYS A 413 -42.33 -3.36 14.75
C CYS A 413 -41.97 -4.11 13.47
N VAL A 414 -40.70 -4.13 13.12
CA VAL A 414 -40.17 -4.95 12.04
C VAL A 414 -39.59 -6.24 12.61
N GLU A 415 -40.12 -7.38 12.19
CA GLU A 415 -39.62 -8.69 12.60
C GLU A 415 -38.92 -9.41 11.45
N PHE A 416 -37.77 -10.02 11.77
CA PHE A 416 -37.01 -10.84 10.85
C PHE A 416 -36.60 -12.16 11.51
N HIS A 417 -36.79 -13.26 10.80
CA HIS A 417 -36.38 -14.59 11.27
C HIS A 417 -35.54 -15.30 10.22
N LEU A 418 -34.37 -15.78 10.64
CA LEU A 418 -33.49 -16.59 9.81
C LEU A 418 -33.21 -17.92 10.52
N THR A 419 -33.35 -19.03 9.80
CA THR A 419 -33.01 -20.36 10.32
C THR A 419 -31.99 -21.02 9.40
N LEU A 420 -30.86 -21.44 9.98
CA LEU A 420 -29.80 -22.15 9.29
C LEU A 420 -29.75 -23.60 9.76
N HIS A 421 -29.65 -24.55 8.84
CA HIS A 421 -29.62 -25.98 9.13
C HIS A 421 -28.36 -26.67 8.57
N GLY A 422 -27.78 -27.60 9.29
CA GLY A 422 -26.79 -28.58 8.84
C GLY A 422 -25.75 -28.01 7.86
N ASN A 423 -25.87 -28.32 6.58
CA ASN A 423 -24.93 -27.86 5.56
C ASN A 423 -24.86 -26.34 5.39
N GLN A 424 -25.94 -25.60 5.66
CA GLN A 424 -25.93 -24.14 5.57
C GLN A 424 -25.00 -23.53 6.61
N LEU A 425 -24.90 -24.11 7.81
CA LEU A 425 -24.00 -23.68 8.87
C LEU A 425 -22.50 -23.82 8.50
N ARG A 426 -22.16 -24.60 7.45
CA ARG A 426 -20.77 -24.75 6.97
C ARG A 426 -20.30 -23.60 6.10
N HIS A 427 -21.22 -22.96 5.38
CA HIS A 427 -20.88 -22.07 4.28
C HIS A 427 -21.48 -20.66 4.43
N ALA A 428 -22.56 -20.53 5.20
CA ALA A 428 -23.26 -19.26 5.36
C ALA A 428 -22.69 -18.48 6.57
N ASP A 429 -22.28 -17.24 6.32
CA ASP A 429 -22.12 -16.24 7.36
C ASP A 429 -23.38 -15.34 7.35
N PRO A 430 -24.27 -15.46 8.35
CA PRO A 430 -25.53 -14.69 8.37
C PRO A 430 -25.32 -13.23 8.77
N VAL A 431 -24.23 -12.89 9.47
CA VAL A 431 -24.07 -11.58 10.10
C VAL A 431 -24.05 -10.43 9.09
N PRO A 432 -23.30 -10.49 7.96
CA PRO A 432 -23.35 -9.44 6.95
C PRO A 432 -24.74 -9.22 6.35
N ILE A 433 -25.50 -10.30 6.17
CA ILE A 433 -26.87 -10.24 5.63
C ILE A 433 -27.80 -9.54 6.61
N LEU A 434 -27.72 -9.91 7.90
CA LEU A 434 -28.51 -9.31 8.97
C LEU A 434 -28.21 -7.82 9.14
N ILE A 435 -26.94 -7.45 9.10
CA ILE A 435 -26.52 -6.04 9.20
C ILE A 435 -27.05 -5.22 8.02
N ASN A 436 -26.95 -5.74 6.79
CA ASN A 436 -27.50 -5.03 5.64
C ASN A 436 -29.03 -4.88 5.76
N TYR A 437 -29.73 -5.94 6.22
CA TYR A 437 -31.17 -5.87 6.46
C TYR A 437 -31.53 -4.79 7.48
N ILE A 438 -30.83 -4.74 8.63
CA ILE A 438 -31.02 -3.73 9.68
C ILE A 438 -30.81 -2.32 9.14
N GLN A 439 -29.75 -2.11 8.33
CA GLN A 439 -29.45 -0.82 7.74
C GLN A 439 -30.52 -0.34 6.76
N GLU A 440 -30.99 -1.23 5.90
CA GLU A 440 -31.99 -0.91 4.88
C GLU A 440 -33.38 -0.69 5.50
N THR A 441 -33.72 -1.39 6.59
CA THR A 441 -35.07 -1.32 7.17
C THR A 441 -35.19 -0.29 8.28
N ALA A 442 -34.13 -0.04 9.06
CA ALA A 442 -34.18 0.83 10.23
C ALA A 442 -33.25 2.07 10.12
N GLY A 443 -32.48 2.22 9.03
CA GLY A 443 -31.61 3.37 8.82
C GLY A 443 -30.41 3.43 9.76
N LEU A 444 -30.08 2.36 10.51
CA LEU A 444 -29.08 2.35 11.57
C LEU A 444 -27.64 2.25 11.04
N HIS A 445 -27.22 3.16 10.13
CA HIS A 445 -25.90 3.14 9.51
C HIS A 445 -24.76 3.40 10.52
N GLU A 446 -24.96 4.32 11.46
CA GLU A 446 -23.96 4.66 12.49
C GLU A 446 -23.81 3.56 13.55
N HIS A 447 -24.87 2.76 13.75
CA HIS A 447 -24.91 1.63 14.68
C HIS A 447 -24.38 0.32 14.09
N ARG A 448 -23.85 0.34 12.87
CA ARG A 448 -23.34 -0.84 12.16
C ARG A 448 -22.32 -1.62 13.01
N ARG A 449 -21.37 -0.92 13.61
CA ARG A 449 -20.26 -1.55 14.36
C ARG A 449 -20.74 -2.29 15.61
N PRO A 450 -21.46 -1.67 16.56
CA PRO A 450 -21.93 -2.39 17.74
C PRO A 450 -22.87 -3.56 17.38
N LEU A 451 -23.77 -3.39 16.41
CA LEU A 451 -24.68 -4.45 15.98
C LEU A 451 -23.93 -5.62 15.32
N PHE A 452 -22.91 -5.35 14.52
CA PHE A 452 -22.08 -6.39 13.92
C PHE A 452 -21.37 -7.21 15.02
N THR A 453 -20.78 -6.53 16.01
CA THR A 453 -20.10 -7.19 17.13
C THR A 453 -21.06 -8.07 17.92
N ILE A 454 -22.23 -7.54 18.32
CA ILE A 454 -23.25 -8.30 19.06
C ILE A 454 -23.67 -9.56 18.28
N LEU A 455 -24.03 -9.40 17.02
CA LEU A 455 -24.49 -10.50 16.17
C LEU A 455 -23.39 -11.55 15.94
N THR A 456 -22.15 -11.10 15.70
CA THR A 456 -21.01 -12.01 15.52
C THR A 456 -20.74 -12.83 16.77
N GLU A 457 -20.61 -12.20 17.91
CA GLU A 457 -20.32 -12.88 19.17
C GLU A 457 -21.42 -13.88 19.55
N LEU A 458 -22.67 -13.48 19.46
CA LEU A 458 -23.79 -14.37 19.75
C LEU A 458 -23.89 -15.54 18.76
N TYR A 459 -23.67 -15.29 17.46
CA TYR A 459 -23.68 -16.33 16.44
C TYR A 459 -22.51 -17.31 16.59
N VAL A 460 -21.29 -16.79 16.82
CA VAL A 460 -20.11 -17.64 17.04
C VAL A 460 -20.29 -18.50 18.29
N ASN A 461 -20.85 -17.95 19.39
CA ASN A 461 -21.12 -18.73 20.59
C ASN A 461 -22.13 -19.85 20.30
N ALA A 462 -23.21 -19.57 19.58
CA ALA A 462 -24.21 -20.57 19.20
C ALA A 462 -23.61 -21.65 18.29
N LEU A 463 -22.76 -21.28 17.33
CA LEU A 463 -22.12 -22.21 16.43
C LEU A 463 -21.02 -23.02 17.11
N ASP A 464 -20.02 -22.36 17.70
CA ASP A 464 -18.81 -23.01 18.21
C ASP A 464 -19.09 -23.80 19.48
N HIS A 465 -19.82 -23.21 20.44
CA HIS A 465 -20.10 -23.87 21.72
C HIS A 465 -21.40 -24.66 21.71
N GLY A 466 -22.45 -24.13 21.07
CA GLY A 466 -23.75 -24.80 20.98
C GLY A 466 -23.75 -25.99 20.02
N ILE A 467 -23.37 -25.79 18.75
CA ILE A 467 -23.47 -26.81 17.71
C ILE A 467 -22.20 -27.64 17.59
N LEU A 468 -21.02 -27.01 17.55
CA LEU A 468 -19.74 -27.71 17.37
C LEU A 468 -19.18 -28.27 18.68
N HIS A 469 -19.75 -27.90 19.83
CA HIS A 469 -19.33 -28.33 21.17
C HIS A 469 -17.83 -28.13 21.42
N LEU A 470 -17.29 -26.98 21.00
CA LEU A 470 -15.90 -26.62 21.23
C LEU A 470 -15.72 -26.08 22.65
N ASP A 471 -14.63 -26.51 23.29
CA ASP A 471 -14.26 -25.99 24.61
C ASP A 471 -13.31 -24.79 24.46
N SER A 472 -13.67 -23.66 25.04
CA SER A 472 -12.82 -22.45 25.05
C SER A 472 -11.49 -22.68 25.77
N GLY A 473 -11.41 -23.63 26.72
CA GLY A 473 -10.19 -23.99 27.43
C GLY A 473 -9.07 -24.51 26.52
N ILE A 474 -9.41 -25.00 25.33
CA ILE A 474 -8.42 -25.46 24.31
C ILE A 474 -7.54 -24.30 23.84
N LYS A 475 -8.01 -23.06 23.90
CA LYS A 475 -7.27 -21.85 23.46
C LYS A 475 -6.05 -21.55 24.36
N GLN A 476 -5.88 -22.25 25.49
CA GLN A 476 -4.76 -22.06 26.41
C GLN A 476 -3.50 -22.80 25.94
N GLY A 477 -2.31 -22.21 26.14
CA GLY A 477 -0.99 -22.74 25.77
C GLY A 477 -0.54 -22.37 24.36
N ASP A 478 0.73 -22.62 24.07
CA ASP A 478 1.45 -22.11 22.88
C ASP A 478 0.79 -22.45 21.52
N ASP A 479 0.14 -23.62 21.41
CA ASP A 479 -0.59 -24.04 20.21
C ASP A 479 -2.12 -24.05 20.40
N GLY A 480 -2.63 -23.47 21.46
CA GLY A 480 -4.03 -23.57 21.86
C GLY A 480 -4.99 -23.05 20.82
N PHE A 481 -4.71 -21.86 20.27
CA PHE A 481 -5.54 -21.25 19.23
C PHE A 481 -5.51 -22.06 17.93
N THR A 482 -4.33 -22.49 17.48
CA THR A 482 -4.20 -23.33 16.27
C THR A 482 -5.03 -24.61 16.43
N ARG A 483 -4.92 -25.29 17.58
CA ARG A 483 -5.71 -26.49 17.88
C ARG A 483 -7.21 -26.24 17.94
N TYR A 484 -7.63 -25.13 18.53
CA TYR A 484 -9.04 -24.74 18.58
C TYR A 484 -9.62 -24.57 17.18
N PHE A 485 -8.95 -23.81 16.32
CA PHE A 485 -9.43 -23.55 14.95
C PHE A 485 -9.32 -24.77 14.05
N GLN A 486 -8.32 -25.63 14.22
CA GLN A 486 -8.27 -26.93 13.53
C GLN A 486 -9.43 -27.85 13.92
N GLN A 487 -9.75 -27.94 15.22
CA GLN A 487 -10.91 -28.71 15.68
C GLN A 487 -12.22 -28.10 15.19
N ARG A 488 -12.32 -26.76 15.20
CA ARG A 488 -13.48 -26.04 14.66
C ARG A 488 -13.72 -26.40 13.19
N GLU A 489 -12.70 -26.31 12.37
CA GLU A 489 -12.78 -26.64 10.95
C GLU A 489 -13.13 -28.10 10.72
N GLN A 490 -12.50 -29.02 11.45
CA GLN A 490 -12.80 -30.44 11.35
C GLN A 490 -14.25 -30.77 11.71
N ARG A 491 -14.75 -30.21 12.83
CA ARG A 491 -16.14 -30.41 13.28
C ARG A 491 -17.13 -29.75 12.32
N LEU A 492 -16.79 -28.56 11.81
CA LEU A 492 -17.61 -27.85 10.82
C LEU A 492 -17.73 -28.65 9.51
N ARG A 493 -16.63 -29.24 9.01
CA ARG A 493 -16.67 -30.13 7.84
C ARG A 493 -17.52 -31.38 8.05
N ALA A 494 -17.50 -31.94 9.25
CA ALA A 494 -18.27 -33.13 9.60
C ALA A 494 -19.74 -32.82 9.95
N LEU A 495 -20.10 -31.53 10.07
CA LEU A 495 -21.41 -31.11 10.52
C LEU A 495 -22.49 -31.50 9.51
N SER A 496 -23.41 -32.37 9.86
CA SER A 496 -24.54 -32.81 9.02
C SER A 496 -25.90 -32.46 9.66
N GLN A 497 -25.91 -32.17 10.93
CA GLN A 497 -27.11 -31.88 11.72
C GLN A 497 -26.85 -30.66 12.59
N GLY A 498 -27.90 -30.02 13.03
CA GLY A 498 -27.82 -28.81 13.85
C GLY A 498 -28.63 -27.68 13.24
N GLN A 499 -29.08 -26.77 14.09
CA GLN A 499 -29.91 -25.63 13.69
C GLN A 499 -29.55 -24.44 14.53
N ILE A 500 -29.45 -23.27 13.88
CA ILE A 500 -29.39 -21.97 14.56
C ILE A 500 -30.53 -21.11 14.03
N ARG A 501 -31.32 -20.55 14.93
CA ARG A 501 -32.38 -19.59 14.66
C ARG A 501 -31.95 -18.22 15.15
N ILE A 502 -32.11 -17.23 14.29
CA ILE A 502 -31.83 -15.83 14.59
C ILE A 502 -33.13 -15.06 14.39
N GLY A 503 -33.58 -14.36 15.43
CA GLY A 503 -34.74 -13.48 15.38
C GLY A 503 -34.31 -12.05 15.70
N LEU A 504 -34.76 -11.09 14.89
CA LEU A 504 -34.59 -9.66 15.14
C LEU A 504 -35.97 -9.02 15.25
N ARG A 505 -36.19 -8.23 16.29
CA ARG A 505 -37.36 -7.36 16.43
C ARG A 505 -36.89 -5.94 16.63
N ILE A 506 -37.24 -5.08 15.70
CA ILE A 506 -36.78 -3.68 15.65
C ILE A 506 -37.99 -2.80 15.94
N HIS A 507 -37.89 -1.98 16.98
CA HIS A 507 -38.90 -1.01 17.38
C HIS A 507 -38.32 0.39 17.25
N THR A 508 -38.85 1.17 16.31
CA THR A 508 -38.44 2.55 16.09
C THR A 508 -39.40 3.47 16.86
N LEU A 509 -38.84 4.40 17.65
CA LEU A 509 -39.57 5.41 18.43
C LEU A 509 -39.24 6.80 17.87
N GLU A 510 -39.98 7.84 18.29
CA GLU A 510 -39.76 9.23 17.83
C GLU A 510 -38.32 9.72 18.16
N ASP A 511 -37.78 9.37 19.35
CA ASP A 511 -36.48 9.83 19.83
C ASP A 511 -35.40 8.72 19.81
N GLY A 512 -35.55 7.66 18.97
CA GLY A 512 -34.59 6.57 18.94
C GLY A 512 -35.25 5.21 18.72
N GLY A 513 -34.84 4.19 19.49
CA GLY A 513 -35.46 2.88 19.38
C GLY A 513 -34.74 1.78 20.15
N TYR A 514 -35.25 0.56 20.01
CA TYR A 514 -34.58 -0.61 20.55
C TYR A 514 -34.73 -1.81 19.63
N MET A 515 -33.75 -2.70 19.68
CA MET A 515 -33.73 -3.95 18.92
C MET A 515 -33.57 -5.12 19.87
N VAL A 516 -34.43 -6.12 19.74
CA VAL A 516 -34.29 -7.39 20.43
C VAL A 516 -33.69 -8.40 19.48
N ILE A 517 -32.51 -8.90 19.80
CA ILE A 517 -31.77 -9.90 19.07
C ILE A 517 -31.89 -11.23 19.81
N GLN A 518 -32.46 -12.24 19.19
CA GLN A 518 -32.56 -13.58 19.74
C GLN A 518 -31.74 -14.55 18.89
N ILE A 519 -30.86 -15.33 19.50
CA ILE A 519 -30.14 -16.42 18.84
C ILE A 519 -30.35 -17.70 19.65
N GLU A 520 -30.86 -18.72 18.99
CA GLU A 520 -31.16 -20.03 19.58
C GLU A 520 -30.48 -21.11 18.76
N ASP A 521 -29.73 -21.99 19.41
CA ASP A 521 -29.09 -23.15 18.81
C ASP A 521 -29.78 -24.46 19.27
N SER A 522 -29.56 -25.53 18.51
CA SER A 522 -30.10 -26.86 18.83
C SER A 522 -29.19 -27.69 19.75
N GLY A 523 -28.16 -27.07 20.33
CA GLY A 523 -27.25 -27.72 21.26
C GLY A 523 -27.83 -27.97 22.64
N ARG A 524 -27.00 -28.48 23.53
CA ARG A 524 -27.43 -28.85 24.89
C ARG A 524 -27.55 -27.66 25.85
N GLY A 525 -27.11 -26.47 25.40
CA GLY A 525 -26.95 -25.32 26.25
C GLY A 525 -25.77 -25.43 27.22
N PHE A 526 -25.58 -24.41 28.06
CA PHE A 526 -24.54 -24.35 29.05
C PHE A 526 -25.04 -23.70 30.35
N ASP A 527 -24.35 -23.94 31.46
CA ASP A 527 -24.66 -23.26 32.72
C ASP A 527 -24.10 -21.84 32.70
N TYR A 528 -24.99 -20.86 32.54
CA TYR A 528 -24.67 -19.46 32.48
C TYR A 528 -24.70 -18.75 33.84
N THR A 529 -25.11 -19.43 34.92
CA THR A 529 -25.23 -18.84 36.26
C THR A 529 -23.89 -18.36 36.82
N GLU A 530 -22.79 -19.00 36.47
CA GLU A 530 -21.45 -18.53 36.82
C GLU A 530 -21.03 -17.25 36.06
N LEU A 531 -21.60 -16.99 34.88
CA LEU A 531 -21.29 -15.82 34.06
C LEU A 531 -22.07 -14.56 34.49
N GLU A 532 -23.20 -14.73 35.19
CA GLU A 532 -23.98 -13.61 35.68
C GLU A 532 -23.32 -12.87 36.86
N HIS A 533 -22.42 -13.56 37.58
CA HIS A 533 -21.80 -13.04 38.82
C HIS A 533 -20.27 -12.81 38.71
N ARG A 534 -19.66 -12.96 37.52
CA ARG A 534 -18.22 -12.76 37.33
C ARG A 534 -17.89 -11.30 37.07
N GLU A 535 -17.00 -10.75 37.91
CA GLU A 535 -16.29 -9.50 37.64
C GLU A 535 -15.18 -9.74 36.57
N PRO A 536 -14.82 -8.72 35.76
CA PRO A 536 -13.81 -8.85 34.72
C PRO A 536 -12.40 -9.03 35.34
N ASP A 537 -11.92 -10.27 35.38
CA ASP A 537 -10.52 -10.57 35.67
C ASP A 537 -9.75 -10.66 34.36
N GLY A 538 -8.78 -9.76 34.16
CA GLY A 538 -8.01 -9.59 32.91
C GLY A 538 -7.10 -10.77 32.55
N SER A 539 -7.11 -11.87 33.31
CA SER A 539 -6.18 -13.00 33.13
C SER A 539 -6.75 -14.21 32.34
N MET A 540 -8.04 -14.22 32.00
CA MET A 540 -8.67 -15.39 31.35
C MET A 540 -8.99 -15.16 29.87
N PHE A 541 -8.60 -16.14 29.03
CA PHE A 541 -8.84 -16.18 27.58
C PHE A 541 -10.28 -16.59 27.19
N SER A 542 -11.14 -16.99 28.15
CA SER A 542 -12.52 -17.43 27.88
C SER A 542 -13.56 -16.47 28.48
N GLY A 543 -14.65 -16.19 27.74
CA GLY A 543 -15.78 -15.38 28.23
C GLY A 543 -15.72 -13.88 27.88
N ARG A 544 -14.66 -13.40 27.22
CA ARG A 544 -14.52 -11.97 26.84
C ARG A 544 -15.61 -11.51 25.85
N GLY A 545 -16.02 -12.37 24.90
CA GLY A 545 -17.07 -12.05 23.93
C GLY A 545 -18.43 -11.76 24.58
N ILE A 546 -18.82 -12.55 25.57
CA ILE A 546 -20.08 -12.32 26.31
C ILE A 546 -20.05 -11.01 27.12
N MET A 547 -18.89 -10.69 27.71
CA MET A 547 -18.71 -9.42 28.43
C MET A 547 -18.80 -8.22 27.48
N LEU A 548 -18.26 -8.37 26.26
CA LEU A 548 -18.37 -7.33 25.25
C LEU A 548 -19.82 -7.12 24.80
N VAL A 549 -20.57 -8.18 24.56
CA VAL A 549 -22.01 -8.07 24.25
C VAL A 549 -22.76 -7.40 25.42
N LYS A 550 -22.46 -7.77 26.67
CA LYS A 550 -23.04 -7.11 27.86
C LYS A 550 -22.75 -5.61 27.91
N SER A 551 -21.54 -5.17 27.49
CA SER A 551 -21.18 -3.75 27.49
C SER A 551 -21.84 -2.94 26.37
N LEU A 552 -22.20 -3.59 25.26
CA LEU A 552 -22.83 -2.96 24.10
C LEU A 552 -24.36 -3.00 24.14
N CYS A 553 -24.94 -3.90 24.93
CA CYS A 553 -26.37 -4.08 25.03
C CYS A 553 -26.88 -3.49 26.35
N LYS A 554 -28.11 -2.99 26.32
CA LYS A 554 -28.81 -2.61 27.57
C LYS A 554 -29.05 -3.82 28.46
N GLN A 555 -29.30 -4.99 27.84
CA GLN A 555 -29.54 -6.25 28.55
C GLN A 555 -29.08 -7.44 27.72
N LEU A 556 -28.55 -8.46 28.37
CA LEU A 556 -28.24 -9.76 27.76
C LEU A 556 -28.69 -10.86 28.74
N HIS A 557 -29.58 -11.73 28.29
CA HIS A 557 -30.10 -12.85 29.05
C HIS A 557 -29.93 -14.17 28.30
N TYR A 558 -29.60 -15.22 29.03
CA TYR A 558 -29.66 -16.59 28.56
C TYR A 558 -30.90 -17.28 29.10
N ILE A 559 -31.60 -18.00 28.23
CA ILE A 559 -32.82 -18.73 28.59
C ILE A 559 -32.48 -20.20 28.76
N LYS A 560 -32.94 -20.80 29.85
CA LYS A 560 -32.71 -22.24 30.13
C LYS A 560 -33.13 -23.12 28.93
N PRO A 561 -32.30 -24.10 28.50
CA PRO A 561 -31.10 -24.62 29.19
C PRO A 561 -29.78 -23.91 28.83
N GLY A 562 -29.79 -22.69 28.31
CA GLY A 562 -28.59 -21.92 27.97
C GLY A 562 -28.19 -21.98 26.47
N ASN A 563 -29.08 -22.51 25.64
CA ASN A 563 -28.93 -22.56 24.17
C ASN A 563 -29.70 -21.44 23.45
N LYS A 564 -30.21 -20.48 24.19
CA LYS A 564 -30.89 -19.31 23.66
C LYS A 564 -30.41 -18.06 24.39
N ALA A 565 -29.88 -17.13 23.61
CA ALA A 565 -29.50 -15.79 24.06
C ALA A 565 -30.48 -14.76 23.53
N GLU A 566 -30.82 -13.78 24.41
CA GLU A 566 -31.62 -12.61 24.06
C GLU A 566 -30.85 -11.36 24.47
N ALA A 567 -30.55 -10.47 23.51
CA ALA A 567 -29.87 -9.21 23.75
C ALA A 567 -30.78 -8.04 23.34
N VAL A 568 -30.81 -6.99 24.16
CA VAL A 568 -31.55 -5.76 23.87
C VAL A 568 -30.56 -4.64 23.62
N TYR A 569 -30.53 -4.15 22.40
CA TYR A 569 -29.74 -3.00 21.98
C TYR A 569 -30.63 -1.77 21.86
N THR A 570 -30.17 -0.61 22.37
CA THR A 570 -30.93 0.66 22.33
C THR A 570 -30.10 1.73 21.62
N TRP A 571 -30.79 2.64 20.94
CA TRP A 571 -30.17 3.83 20.34
C TRP A 571 -31.07 5.04 20.54
N ASP A 572 -30.46 6.22 20.61
CA ASP A 572 -31.13 7.50 20.64
C ASP A 572 -30.88 8.21 19.29
N ASN A 573 -31.88 8.89 18.74
CA ASN A 573 -31.68 9.76 17.58
C ASN A 573 -31.04 11.05 18.12
N GLU A 574 -29.73 11.26 17.88
CA GLU A 574 -29.13 12.55 18.12
C GLU A 574 -29.79 13.57 17.17
N GLU A 575 -30.30 14.68 17.72
CA GLU A 575 -30.77 15.82 16.91
C GLU A 575 -29.64 16.29 15.97
N VAL A 576 -29.89 16.22 14.64
CA VAL A 576 -29.01 16.75 13.58
C VAL A 576 -29.03 18.27 13.59
#